data_25199e7c8a022def7fd95a0844860054
#
_entry.id   25199e7c8a022def7fd95a0844860054
#
_cell.length_a   1.000
_cell.length_b   1.000
_cell.length_c   1.000
_cell.angle_alpha   90.00
_cell.angle_beta   90.00
_cell.angle_gamma   90.00
#
_symmetry.space_group_name_H-M   'P 1'
#
loop_
_entity.id
_entity.type
_entity.pdbx_description
1 polymer ?
#
loop_
_entity_poly.entity_id
_entity_poly.type
_entity_poly.pdbx_seq_one_letter_code
_entity_poly.pdbx_strand_id
1 'polypeptide(L)'
;MLIRHTLLKTLVLMLVATSALWAQQLAPDPGLLREINQIKAIDNHAHPPALDGPQGKKDQDYDALPCDPLEPTEAGMMFREDNPVYIKAWQTMFGYKYDDFKPEHVKELLAAKERVKQREGDNYPNWVLEQLGIETELANRVALGPGQHPPHFRWVAFDDTLLFPLNNSSLAAETPDRKIFFGREELLLKRYLKDLNVSALPATLPEYESTVITPLLELEKKNGALAIKYEAAYLRSLDFAPAKGADAARVYARYIKGGVPGDAEYKTLQDYLFRYIAREAGLLGMAVHFHTGGGCGGYFEMEGANPLLLDSVFNDPTLRKTNFVMLHGGAGGFEQFVPYLLMKPNVYADFSEQTWMLSPRHIAANIRAMLEFYPDKVLFGTDLYPFEPQVNWEETGYETATAGRTALAIALTGMMQDGEITRAEASEIARKVMRENAIKLYGLSAGQ
;
A
#
# COMPACT_ATOMS: atom_id res chain seq x y z
N MET A 1 49.57 -5.36 43.75
CA MET A 1 48.84 -4.24 43.19
C MET A 1 48.85 -4.28 41.64
N LEU A 2 49.89 -4.73 40.96
CA LEU A 2 49.98 -4.80 39.48
C LEU A 2 48.99 -5.78 38.82
N ILE A 3 48.71 -6.93 39.43
CA ILE A 3 47.85 -7.99 38.81
C ILE A 3 46.39 -7.55 38.69
N ARG A 4 45.88 -6.72 39.63
CA ARG A 4 44.49 -6.22 39.56
C ARG A 4 44.27 -5.21 38.45
N HIS A 5 45.27 -4.40 38.10
CA HIS A 5 45.18 -3.43 37.00
C HIS A 5 45.20 -4.09 35.60
N THR A 6 45.90 -5.20 35.44
CA THR A 6 45.95 -5.91 34.18
C THR A 6 44.64 -6.64 33.87
N LEU A 7 44.04 -7.30 34.87
CA LEU A 7 42.74 -7.98 34.72
C LEU A 7 41.59 -7.01 34.39
N LEU A 8 41.60 -5.80 35.04
CA LEU A 8 40.58 -4.78 34.78
C LEU A 8 40.69 -4.21 33.35
N LYS A 9 41.91 -3.98 32.86
CA LYS A 9 42.14 -3.53 31.46
C LYS A 9 41.73 -4.56 30.43
N THR A 10 41.98 -5.85 30.68
CA THR A 10 41.59 -6.95 29.76
C THR A 10 40.07 -7.12 29.72
N LEU A 11 39.38 -6.98 30.88
CA LEU A 11 37.93 -7.04 30.99
C LEU A 11 37.24 -5.88 30.26
N VAL A 12 37.78 -4.66 30.39
CA VAL A 12 37.27 -3.47 29.70
C VAL A 12 37.50 -3.57 28.18
N LEU A 13 38.66 -4.10 27.74
CA LEU A 13 38.90 -4.33 26.30
C LEU A 13 37.96 -5.40 25.70
N MET A 14 37.65 -6.46 26.45
CA MET A 14 36.68 -7.48 26.00
C MET A 14 35.25 -6.92 25.94
N LEU A 15 34.85 -6.09 26.90
CA LEU A 15 33.52 -5.43 26.88
C LEU A 15 33.37 -4.42 25.74
N VAL A 16 34.42 -3.68 25.42
CA VAL A 16 34.43 -2.76 24.27
C VAL A 16 34.44 -3.50 22.95
N ALA A 17 35.16 -4.62 22.86
CA ALA A 17 35.16 -5.45 21.66
C ALA A 17 33.81 -6.14 21.39
N THR A 18 33.11 -6.60 22.43
CA THR A 18 31.78 -7.17 22.30
C THR A 18 30.72 -6.12 21.92
N SER A 19 30.77 -4.91 22.48
CA SER A 19 29.86 -3.83 22.08
C SER A 19 30.10 -3.33 20.66
N ALA A 20 31.34 -3.36 20.17
CA ALA A 20 31.66 -3.04 18.77
C ALA A 20 31.15 -4.11 17.78
N LEU A 21 31.13 -5.38 18.18
CA LEU A 21 30.55 -6.46 17.38
C LEU A 21 29.02 -6.33 17.24
N TRP A 22 28.33 -5.90 18.28
CA TRP A 22 26.88 -5.65 18.21
C TRP A 22 26.51 -4.42 17.36
N ALA A 23 27.37 -3.41 17.30
CA ALA A 23 27.15 -2.23 16.46
C ALA A 23 27.41 -2.51 14.96
N GLN A 24 28.17 -3.56 14.62
CA GLN A 24 28.47 -3.97 13.23
C GLN A 24 27.33 -4.76 12.57
N GLN A 25 26.35 -5.24 13.33
CA GLN A 25 25.27 -6.14 12.86
C GLN A 25 24.15 -5.47 12.06
N LEU A 26 24.19 -4.16 11.82
CA LEU A 26 23.06 -3.43 11.20
C LEU A 26 23.35 -2.84 9.82
N ALA A 27 24.49 -3.13 9.23
CA ALA A 27 24.82 -2.70 7.86
C ALA A 27 24.50 -3.84 6.87
N PRO A 28 23.91 -3.54 5.71
CA PRO A 28 23.68 -4.55 4.68
C PRO A 28 25.01 -5.05 4.08
N ASP A 29 25.05 -6.32 3.68
CA ASP A 29 26.13 -6.82 2.83
C ASP A 29 26.18 -6.00 1.53
N PRO A 30 27.32 -5.35 1.20
CA PRO A 30 27.36 -4.45 0.05
C PRO A 30 27.18 -5.17 -1.30
N GLY A 31 27.51 -6.45 -1.37
CA GLY A 31 27.32 -7.27 -2.57
C GLY A 31 25.83 -7.59 -2.78
N LEU A 32 25.14 -7.98 -1.70
CA LEU A 32 23.72 -8.25 -1.73
C LEU A 32 22.89 -6.99 -2.03
N LEU A 33 23.23 -5.86 -1.42
CA LEU A 33 22.56 -4.59 -1.70
C LEU A 33 22.70 -4.17 -3.17
N ARG A 34 23.91 -4.32 -3.75
CA ARG A 34 24.10 -4.06 -5.19
C ARG A 34 23.25 -4.98 -6.06
N GLU A 35 23.13 -6.25 -5.72
CA GLU A 35 22.28 -7.21 -6.44
C GLU A 35 20.82 -6.83 -6.34
N ILE A 36 20.30 -6.52 -5.14
CA ILE A 36 18.93 -6.08 -4.91
C ILE A 36 18.62 -4.80 -5.71
N ASN A 37 19.55 -3.86 -5.77
CA ASN A 37 19.38 -2.62 -6.53
C ASN A 37 19.29 -2.83 -8.05
N GLN A 38 19.78 -3.97 -8.56
CA GLN A 38 19.70 -4.32 -9.99
C GLN A 38 18.39 -5.04 -10.36
N ILE A 39 17.64 -5.54 -9.37
CA ILE A 39 16.34 -6.18 -9.62
C ILE A 39 15.34 -5.11 -10.06
N LYS A 40 14.78 -5.28 -11.25
CA LYS A 40 13.62 -4.49 -11.68
C LYS A 40 12.41 -4.97 -10.91
N ALA A 41 11.93 -4.13 -9.99
CA ALA A 41 10.88 -4.51 -9.05
C ALA A 41 9.50 -4.51 -9.68
N ILE A 42 8.59 -5.28 -9.08
CA ILE A 42 7.15 -5.07 -9.22
C ILE A 42 6.68 -4.41 -7.93
N ASP A 43 6.15 -3.20 -8.05
CA ASP A 43 5.59 -2.44 -6.95
C ASP A 43 4.15 -2.87 -6.73
N ASN A 44 3.89 -3.48 -5.58
CA ASN A 44 2.58 -4.07 -5.27
C ASN A 44 1.52 -3.03 -4.92
N HIS A 45 1.93 -1.85 -4.49
CA HIS A 45 1.02 -0.82 -3.99
C HIS A 45 1.60 0.58 -4.12
N ALA A 46 0.88 1.43 -4.84
CA ALA A 46 1.24 2.82 -5.06
C ALA A 46 0.04 3.67 -5.52
N HIS A 47 0.12 4.98 -5.31
CA HIS A 47 -0.88 5.98 -5.72
C HIS A 47 -0.30 6.97 -6.75
N PRO A 48 0.18 6.51 -7.92
CA PRO A 48 0.82 7.38 -8.90
C PRO A 48 -0.20 8.34 -9.52
N PRO A 49 0.02 9.67 -9.49
CA PRO A 49 -0.82 10.58 -10.24
C PRO A 49 -0.57 10.39 -11.75
N ALA A 50 -1.62 10.56 -12.55
CA ALA A 50 -1.48 10.69 -13.98
C ALA A 50 -0.92 12.08 -14.34
N LEU A 51 -0.45 12.22 -15.57
CA LEU A 51 -0.14 13.54 -16.10
C LEU A 51 -1.37 14.44 -16.03
N ASP A 52 -1.15 15.70 -15.65
CA ASP A 52 -2.21 16.71 -15.65
C ASP A 52 -2.95 16.69 -16.99
N GLY A 53 -4.27 16.61 -16.91
CA GLY A 53 -5.11 16.59 -18.08
C GLY A 53 -5.02 17.91 -18.88
N PRO A 54 -5.66 17.96 -20.06
CA PRO A 54 -5.74 19.19 -20.85
C PRO A 54 -6.21 20.37 -19.98
N GLN A 55 -5.52 21.51 -20.05
CA GLN A 55 -5.77 22.73 -19.27
C GLN A 55 -5.29 22.72 -17.81
N GLY A 56 -4.33 21.84 -17.41
CA GLY A 56 -3.76 21.82 -16.07
C GLY A 56 -4.75 21.36 -14.99
N LYS A 57 -5.75 20.58 -15.35
CA LYS A 57 -6.63 19.96 -14.37
C LYS A 57 -5.83 18.93 -13.57
N LYS A 58 -5.74 19.15 -12.25
CA LYS A 58 -5.19 18.16 -11.32
C LYS A 58 -5.92 16.83 -11.50
N ASP A 59 -5.16 15.76 -11.49
CA ASP A 59 -5.68 14.40 -11.45
C ASP A 59 -6.55 14.20 -10.22
N GLN A 60 -7.80 13.78 -10.41
CA GLN A 60 -8.77 13.53 -9.33
C GLN A 60 -8.97 12.04 -9.08
N ASP A 61 -8.41 11.22 -9.97
CA ASP A 61 -8.62 9.77 -9.97
C ASP A 61 -7.43 9.01 -9.35
N TYR A 62 -6.44 9.74 -8.79
CA TYR A 62 -5.23 9.10 -8.24
C TYR A 62 -5.50 8.34 -6.94
N ASP A 63 -6.61 8.66 -6.25
CA ASP A 63 -7.02 8.01 -5.02
C ASP A 63 -8.53 8.17 -4.82
N ALA A 64 -9.18 7.19 -4.17
CA ALA A 64 -10.58 7.27 -3.78
C ALA A 64 -10.76 8.10 -2.50
N LEU A 65 -9.88 7.92 -1.52
CA LEU A 65 -9.90 8.58 -0.21
C LEU A 65 -8.59 9.37 0.06
N PRO A 66 -8.24 10.36 -0.79
CA PRO A 66 -6.98 11.08 -0.64
C PRO A 66 -6.90 11.86 0.67
N CYS A 67 -5.70 11.93 1.23
CA CYS A 67 -5.43 12.63 2.49
C CYS A 67 -5.43 14.17 2.35
N ASP A 68 -5.24 14.68 1.14
CA ASP A 68 -5.09 16.14 0.89
C ASP A 68 -6.20 17.04 1.47
N PRO A 69 -7.50 16.65 1.45
CA PRO A 69 -8.55 17.51 1.96
C PRO A 69 -8.77 17.41 3.46
N LEU A 70 -8.01 16.56 4.17
CA LEU A 70 -8.14 16.38 5.60
C LEU A 70 -7.53 17.55 6.37
N GLU A 71 -7.87 17.65 7.66
CA GLU A 71 -7.22 18.59 8.55
C GLU A 71 -5.70 18.29 8.62
N PRO A 72 -4.83 19.30 8.45
CA PRO A 72 -3.39 19.10 8.52
C PRO A 72 -2.96 18.49 9.85
N THR A 73 -2.16 17.43 9.80
CA THR A 73 -1.54 16.81 10.96
C THR A 73 -0.05 17.14 11.04
N GLU A 74 0.58 16.92 12.19
CA GLU A 74 2.03 17.07 12.32
C GLU A 74 2.75 16.01 11.48
N ALA A 75 3.60 16.46 10.58
CA ALA A 75 4.41 15.57 9.75
C ALA A 75 5.52 14.92 10.59
N GLY A 76 5.57 13.59 10.57
CA GLY A 76 6.70 12.85 11.12
C GLY A 76 8.02 13.23 10.44
N MET A 77 9.14 13.01 11.10
CA MET A 77 10.47 13.46 10.62
C MET A 77 10.78 12.95 9.18
N MET A 78 10.33 11.76 8.85
CA MET A 78 10.60 11.16 7.53
C MET A 78 9.80 11.82 6.39
N PHE A 79 8.62 12.37 6.70
CA PHE A 79 7.74 13.04 5.73
C PHE A 79 8.03 14.54 5.52
N ARG A 80 8.88 15.12 6.34
CA ARG A 80 9.11 16.55 6.27
C ARG A 80 9.77 16.91 4.96
N GLU A 81 9.30 17.95 4.32
CA GLU A 81 9.84 18.47 3.07
C GLU A 81 11.35 18.78 3.13
N ASP A 82 11.86 19.06 4.33
CA ASP A 82 13.28 19.31 4.61
C ASP A 82 14.09 18.04 4.92
N ASN A 83 13.54 16.84 4.66
CA ASN A 83 14.29 15.59 4.81
C ASN A 83 15.41 15.52 3.76
N PRO A 84 16.68 15.35 4.19
CA PRO A 84 17.83 15.28 3.28
C PRO A 84 17.75 14.18 2.20
N VAL A 85 16.92 13.16 2.38
CA VAL A 85 16.73 12.11 1.38
C VAL A 85 16.19 12.68 0.06
N TYR A 86 15.37 13.72 0.10
CA TYR A 86 14.81 14.37 -1.09
C TYR A 86 15.86 15.13 -1.89
N ILE A 87 16.86 15.70 -1.25
CA ILE A 87 18.01 16.30 -1.97
C ILE A 87 18.67 15.24 -2.84
N LYS A 88 18.83 14.02 -2.33
CA LYS A 88 19.41 12.92 -3.08
C LYS A 88 18.54 12.48 -4.26
N ALA A 89 17.23 12.43 -4.08
CA ALA A 89 16.27 12.18 -5.14
C ALA A 89 16.40 13.25 -6.24
N TRP A 90 16.41 14.53 -5.87
CA TRP A 90 16.54 15.67 -6.80
C TRP A 90 17.86 15.65 -7.56
N GLN A 91 18.98 15.35 -6.88
CA GLN A 91 20.30 15.21 -7.53
C GLN A 91 20.30 14.07 -8.54
N THR A 92 19.70 12.93 -8.18
CA THR A 92 19.71 11.71 -9.00
C THR A 92 18.79 11.84 -10.21
N MET A 93 17.55 12.31 -10.02
CA MET A 93 16.52 12.31 -11.04
C MET A 93 16.55 13.59 -11.90
N PHE A 94 16.80 14.74 -11.29
CA PHE A 94 16.64 16.05 -11.95
C PHE A 94 17.92 16.86 -12.07
N GLY A 95 19.05 16.32 -11.60
CA GLY A 95 20.36 17.00 -11.69
C GLY A 95 20.47 18.24 -10.79
N TYR A 96 19.77 18.22 -9.65
CA TYR A 96 19.88 19.27 -8.63
C TYR A 96 21.32 19.42 -8.16
N LYS A 97 21.81 20.66 -8.07
CA LYS A 97 23.24 20.92 -7.86
C LYS A 97 23.60 21.33 -6.44
N TYR A 98 22.60 21.47 -5.59
CA TYR A 98 22.73 22.01 -4.24
C TYR A 98 22.50 20.93 -3.18
N ASP A 99 22.92 21.25 -1.94
CA ASP A 99 22.72 20.40 -0.75
C ASP A 99 21.83 21.13 0.29
N ASP A 100 20.89 21.94 -0.20
CA ASP A 100 20.01 22.74 0.65
C ASP A 100 18.59 22.86 0.06
N PHE A 101 17.70 23.48 0.82
CA PHE A 101 16.29 23.71 0.48
C PHE A 101 15.97 25.19 0.27
N LYS A 102 16.95 26.03 -0.13
CA LYS A 102 16.70 27.45 -0.34
C LYS A 102 15.66 27.68 -1.44
N PRO A 103 14.71 28.64 -1.22
CA PRO A 103 13.61 28.85 -2.17
C PRO A 103 14.07 29.13 -3.60
N GLU A 104 15.20 29.86 -3.79
CA GLU A 104 15.78 30.13 -5.10
C GLU A 104 16.28 28.86 -5.79
N HIS A 105 16.84 27.91 -5.05
CA HIS A 105 17.33 26.63 -5.55
C HIS A 105 16.17 25.66 -5.84
N VAL A 106 15.16 25.62 -4.97
CA VAL A 106 13.92 24.84 -5.20
C VAL A 106 13.20 25.32 -6.46
N LYS A 107 13.22 26.63 -6.75
CA LYS A 107 12.67 27.17 -8.00
C LYS A 107 13.40 26.63 -9.24
N GLU A 108 14.72 26.46 -9.17
CA GLU A 108 15.49 25.81 -10.25
C GLU A 108 15.13 24.34 -10.41
N LEU A 109 14.91 23.62 -9.30
CA LEU A 109 14.43 22.24 -9.29
C LEU A 109 13.08 22.14 -10.01
N LEU A 110 12.08 22.94 -9.63
CA LEU A 110 10.76 22.89 -10.25
C LEU A 110 10.84 23.15 -11.77
N ALA A 111 11.69 24.10 -12.19
CA ALA A 111 11.95 24.32 -13.61
C ALA A 111 12.66 23.13 -14.29
N ALA A 112 13.48 22.37 -13.56
CA ALA A 112 14.11 21.17 -14.09
C ALA A 112 13.09 20.03 -14.22
N LYS A 113 12.22 19.83 -13.22
CA LYS A 113 11.12 18.86 -13.27
C LYS A 113 10.22 19.12 -14.48
N GLU A 114 9.81 20.37 -14.68
CA GLU A 114 8.99 20.77 -15.82
C GLU A 114 9.66 20.48 -17.17
N ARG A 115 10.96 20.76 -17.32
CA ARG A 115 11.71 20.41 -18.54
C ARG A 115 11.74 18.91 -18.80
N VAL A 116 11.86 18.08 -17.76
CA VAL A 116 11.82 16.62 -17.90
C VAL A 116 10.42 16.18 -18.33
N LYS A 117 9.35 16.68 -17.68
CA LYS A 117 7.96 16.39 -18.07
C LYS A 117 7.71 16.73 -19.54
N GLN A 118 8.13 17.91 -19.99
CA GLN A 118 7.99 18.31 -21.40
C GLN A 118 8.78 17.43 -22.36
N ARG A 119 9.99 17.01 -21.98
CA ARG A 119 10.83 16.15 -22.79
C ARG A 119 10.24 14.76 -22.94
N GLU A 120 9.77 14.17 -21.85
CA GLU A 120 9.23 12.81 -21.81
C GLU A 120 7.78 12.74 -22.33
N GLY A 121 6.99 13.82 -22.18
CA GLY A 121 5.58 13.84 -22.60
C GLY A 121 4.78 12.69 -21.96
N ASP A 122 4.01 11.99 -22.76
CA ASP A 122 3.20 10.85 -22.29
C ASP A 122 4.03 9.69 -21.71
N ASN A 123 5.34 9.66 -21.99
CA ASN A 123 6.25 8.66 -21.43
C ASN A 123 6.74 9.02 -20.02
N TYR A 124 6.39 10.18 -19.49
CA TYR A 124 6.90 10.64 -18.20
C TYR A 124 6.64 9.65 -17.04
N PRO A 125 5.45 9.07 -16.89
CA PRO A 125 5.24 8.05 -15.85
C PRO A 125 6.18 6.85 -15.97
N ASN A 126 6.42 6.34 -17.18
CA ASN A 126 7.36 5.24 -17.40
C ASN A 126 8.80 5.66 -17.07
N TRP A 127 9.19 6.89 -17.46
CA TRP A 127 10.49 7.43 -17.12
C TRP A 127 10.71 7.46 -15.60
N VAL A 128 9.70 7.87 -14.82
CA VAL A 128 9.79 7.83 -13.35
C VAL A 128 10.03 6.42 -12.84
N LEU A 129 9.24 5.43 -13.27
CA LEU A 129 9.44 4.03 -12.86
C LEU A 129 10.84 3.51 -13.21
N GLU A 130 11.38 3.90 -14.36
CA GLU A 130 12.76 3.56 -14.76
C GLU A 130 13.80 4.11 -13.77
N GLN A 131 13.64 5.38 -13.32
CA GLN A 131 14.50 5.99 -12.31
C GLN A 131 14.43 5.27 -10.96
N LEU A 132 13.26 4.75 -10.59
CA LEU A 132 13.01 4.02 -9.36
C LEU A 132 13.46 2.54 -9.44
N GLY A 133 13.81 2.05 -10.63
CA GLY A 133 14.11 0.64 -10.86
C GLY A 133 12.88 -0.27 -10.73
N ILE A 134 11.70 0.26 -11.03
CA ILE A 134 10.42 -0.44 -11.05
C ILE A 134 10.08 -0.83 -12.49
N GLU A 135 9.75 -2.09 -12.73
CA GLU A 135 9.32 -2.60 -14.04
C GLU A 135 7.82 -2.45 -14.24
N THR A 136 7.08 -2.75 -13.19
CA THR A 136 5.62 -2.70 -13.17
C THR A 136 5.15 -2.18 -11.82
N GLU A 137 4.19 -1.28 -11.86
CA GLU A 137 3.53 -0.72 -10.68
C GLU A 137 2.04 -1.11 -10.69
N LEU A 138 1.56 -1.66 -9.58
CA LEU A 138 0.15 -1.88 -9.33
C LEU A 138 -0.45 -0.57 -8.79
N ALA A 139 -0.98 0.22 -9.72
CA ALA A 139 -1.52 1.54 -9.45
C ALA A 139 -2.92 1.45 -8.81
N ASN A 140 -3.02 1.83 -7.55
CA ASN A 140 -4.29 1.98 -6.83
C ASN A 140 -4.88 3.32 -7.23
N ARG A 141 -5.90 3.27 -8.08
CA ARG A 141 -6.51 4.45 -8.69
C ARG A 141 -7.99 4.21 -8.96
N VAL A 142 -8.77 5.29 -8.95
CA VAL A 142 -10.16 5.23 -9.42
C VAL A 142 -10.22 4.82 -10.90
N ALA A 143 -9.28 5.31 -11.71
CA ALA A 143 -9.07 4.89 -13.09
C ALA A 143 -7.61 5.18 -13.51
N LEU A 144 -7.05 4.36 -14.39
CA LEU A 144 -5.76 4.67 -15.03
C LEU A 144 -5.88 5.92 -15.89
N GLY A 145 -4.87 6.76 -15.84
CA GLY A 145 -4.83 8.03 -16.54
C GLY A 145 -3.86 8.04 -17.73
N PRO A 146 -3.72 9.22 -18.40
CA PRO A 146 -2.76 9.39 -19.47
C PRO A 146 -1.34 8.98 -19.07
N GLY A 147 -0.66 8.25 -19.95
CA GLY A 147 0.69 7.74 -19.72
C GLY A 147 0.78 6.48 -18.85
N GLN A 148 -0.31 6.04 -18.23
CA GLN A 148 -0.34 4.88 -17.35
C GLN A 148 -0.96 3.68 -18.09
N HIS A 149 -0.13 2.84 -18.66
CA HIS A 149 -0.57 1.72 -19.48
C HIS A 149 0.23 0.43 -19.20
N PRO A 150 -0.36 -0.76 -19.42
CA PRO A 150 0.40 -1.99 -19.43
C PRO A 150 1.56 -1.95 -20.45
N PRO A 151 2.70 -2.60 -20.16
CA PRO A 151 2.95 -3.46 -19.00
C PRO A 151 3.36 -2.72 -17.73
N HIS A 152 3.72 -1.43 -17.81
CA HIS A 152 4.34 -0.67 -16.73
C HIS A 152 3.36 -0.31 -15.61
N PHE A 153 2.10 -0.05 -15.95
CA PHE A 153 1.05 0.21 -14.95
C PHE A 153 -0.05 -0.83 -15.06
N ARG A 154 -0.41 -1.42 -13.94
CA ARG A 154 -1.50 -2.38 -13.80
C ARG A 154 -2.48 -1.85 -12.78
N TRP A 155 -3.76 -1.97 -13.09
CA TRP A 155 -4.80 -1.34 -12.30
C TRP A 155 -5.21 -2.15 -11.08
N VAL A 156 -5.39 -1.46 -9.96
CA VAL A 156 -6.08 -1.93 -8.75
C VAL A 156 -7.23 -0.95 -8.49
N ALA A 157 -8.47 -1.44 -8.57
CA ALA A 157 -9.68 -0.63 -8.44
C ALA A 157 -10.06 -0.42 -6.97
N PHE A 158 -10.80 0.65 -6.66
CA PHE A 158 -11.33 0.92 -5.34
C PHE A 158 -12.80 0.51 -5.24
N ASP A 159 -13.14 -0.39 -4.32
CA ASP A 159 -14.47 -0.97 -4.20
C ASP A 159 -15.17 -0.72 -2.85
N ASP A 160 -14.60 0.14 -2.00
CA ASP A 160 -15.18 0.48 -0.70
C ASP A 160 -16.62 0.96 -0.82
N THR A 161 -16.91 1.79 -1.82
CA THR A 161 -18.22 2.38 -2.03
C THR A 161 -19.36 1.36 -2.18
N LEU A 162 -19.04 0.15 -2.68
CA LEU A 162 -20.02 -0.93 -2.82
C LEU A 162 -20.52 -1.45 -1.46
N LEU A 163 -19.77 -1.22 -0.38
CA LEU A 163 -20.16 -1.58 0.99
C LEU A 163 -21.18 -0.62 1.58
N PHE A 164 -21.32 0.59 1.02
CA PHE A 164 -22.05 1.70 1.60
C PHE A 164 -23.23 2.20 0.72
N PRO A 165 -24.11 1.32 0.22
CA PRO A 165 -25.17 1.71 -0.73
C PRO A 165 -26.34 2.48 -0.09
N LEU A 166 -26.41 2.54 1.24
CA LEU A 166 -27.51 3.18 1.97
C LEU A 166 -27.15 4.61 2.41
N ASN A 167 -27.99 5.21 3.24
CA ASN A 167 -27.73 6.54 3.80
C ASN A 167 -26.58 6.49 4.82
N ASN A 168 -25.46 7.14 4.49
CA ASN A 168 -24.25 7.16 5.29
C ASN A 168 -24.16 8.34 6.28
N SER A 169 -25.23 9.12 6.46
CA SER A 169 -25.16 10.36 7.24
C SER A 169 -24.79 10.15 8.72
N SER A 170 -25.14 9.01 9.33
CA SER A 170 -24.72 8.67 10.69
C SER A 170 -23.21 8.44 10.74
N LEU A 171 -22.68 7.59 9.88
CA LEU A 171 -21.24 7.28 9.80
C LEU A 171 -20.41 8.52 9.45
N ALA A 172 -20.89 9.33 8.52
CA ALA A 172 -20.25 10.58 8.12
C ALA A 172 -20.20 11.62 9.25
N ALA A 173 -21.13 11.57 10.19
CA ALA A 173 -21.17 12.51 11.31
C ALA A 173 -20.23 12.14 12.47
N GLU A 174 -19.61 10.95 12.47
CA GLU A 174 -18.76 10.50 13.56
C GLU A 174 -17.47 11.29 13.68
N THR A 175 -16.84 11.64 12.55
CA THR A 175 -15.63 12.46 12.53
C THR A 175 -15.60 13.42 11.33
N PRO A 176 -14.81 14.52 11.39
CA PRO A 176 -14.55 15.38 10.25
C PRO A 176 -14.01 14.64 9.03
N ASP A 177 -13.09 13.71 9.22
CA ASP A 177 -12.45 12.92 8.16
C ASP A 177 -13.49 12.03 7.46
N ARG A 178 -14.30 11.29 8.22
CA ARG A 178 -15.39 10.45 7.67
C ARG A 178 -16.43 11.25 6.90
N LYS A 179 -16.70 12.48 7.31
CA LYS A 179 -17.58 13.37 6.55
C LYS A 179 -17.07 13.65 5.14
N ILE A 180 -15.77 13.87 5.02
CA ILE A 180 -15.11 14.10 3.72
C ILE A 180 -15.11 12.81 2.90
N PHE A 181 -14.69 11.72 3.49
CA PHE A 181 -14.56 10.43 2.83
C PHE A 181 -15.90 9.85 2.35
N PHE A 182 -16.94 9.83 3.18
CA PHE A 182 -18.25 9.38 2.74
C PHE A 182 -18.84 10.27 1.62
N GLY A 183 -18.51 11.56 1.60
CA GLY A 183 -18.88 12.42 0.47
C GLY A 183 -18.22 11.99 -0.84
N ARG A 184 -16.96 11.50 -0.80
CA ARG A 184 -16.25 10.95 -1.96
C ARG A 184 -16.80 9.59 -2.38
N GLU A 185 -17.02 8.70 -1.43
CA GLU A 185 -17.64 7.40 -1.67
C GLU A 185 -19.00 7.50 -2.37
N GLU A 186 -19.84 8.43 -1.95
CA GLU A 186 -21.11 8.67 -2.62
C GLU A 186 -20.96 9.17 -4.07
N LEU A 187 -19.94 9.97 -4.35
CA LEU A 187 -19.62 10.40 -5.72
C LEU A 187 -19.10 9.23 -6.55
N LEU A 188 -18.26 8.40 -5.98
CA LEU A 188 -17.71 7.22 -6.65
C LEU A 188 -18.82 6.20 -6.96
N LEU A 189 -19.73 5.92 -6.03
CA LEU A 189 -20.87 5.05 -6.28
C LEU A 189 -21.73 5.57 -7.44
N LYS A 190 -22.01 6.88 -7.48
CA LYS A 190 -22.74 7.50 -8.59
C LYS A 190 -22.04 7.35 -9.92
N ARG A 191 -20.70 7.45 -9.94
CA ARG A 191 -19.88 7.20 -11.13
C ARG A 191 -20.03 5.76 -11.60
N TYR A 192 -19.89 4.78 -10.71
CA TYR A 192 -20.01 3.35 -11.04
C TYR A 192 -21.42 2.99 -11.56
N LEU A 193 -22.47 3.51 -10.92
CA LEU A 193 -23.82 3.32 -11.42
C LEU A 193 -23.99 3.89 -12.84
N LYS A 194 -23.42 5.06 -13.11
CA LYS A 194 -23.43 5.66 -14.45
C LYS A 194 -22.68 4.81 -15.48
N ASP A 195 -21.50 4.30 -15.12
CA ASP A 195 -20.67 3.47 -16.02
C ASP A 195 -21.37 2.15 -16.37
N LEU A 196 -22.17 1.63 -15.43
CA LEU A 196 -23.04 0.46 -15.63
C LEU A 196 -24.39 0.78 -16.30
N ASN A 197 -24.71 2.05 -16.59
CA ASN A 197 -26.00 2.51 -17.08
C ASN A 197 -27.17 2.18 -16.11
N VAL A 198 -26.90 2.14 -14.80
CA VAL A 198 -27.91 1.96 -13.73
C VAL A 198 -28.36 3.33 -13.24
N SER A 199 -29.64 3.66 -13.44
CA SER A 199 -30.15 5.00 -13.11
C SER A 199 -30.42 5.22 -11.62
N ALA A 200 -30.64 4.15 -10.86
CA ALA A 200 -30.87 4.18 -9.41
C ALA A 200 -30.49 2.83 -8.80
N LEU A 201 -30.18 2.84 -7.50
CA LEU A 201 -29.92 1.60 -6.78
C LEU A 201 -31.13 0.67 -6.83
N PRO A 202 -30.92 -0.64 -7.05
CA PRO A 202 -31.97 -1.64 -7.09
C PRO A 202 -32.77 -1.73 -5.79
N ALA A 203 -34.01 -2.19 -5.89
CA ALA A 203 -34.90 -2.26 -4.73
C ALA A 203 -34.59 -3.40 -3.75
N THR A 204 -33.86 -4.42 -4.22
CA THR A 204 -33.52 -5.59 -3.41
C THR A 204 -32.02 -5.87 -3.43
N LEU A 205 -31.53 -6.51 -2.37
CA LEU A 205 -30.10 -6.88 -2.28
C LEU A 205 -29.67 -7.83 -3.41
N PRO A 206 -30.42 -8.91 -3.76
CA PRO A 206 -30.03 -9.76 -4.89
C PRO A 206 -29.96 -9.02 -6.24
N GLU A 207 -30.81 -8.01 -6.45
CA GLU A 207 -30.71 -7.16 -7.65
C GLU A 207 -29.47 -6.24 -7.56
N TYR A 208 -29.13 -5.70 -6.41
CA TYR A 208 -27.91 -4.92 -6.22
C TYR A 208 -26.66 -5.76 -6.51
N GLU A 209 -26.62 -6.99 -6.02
CA GLU A 209 -25.55 -7.96 -6.33
C GLU A 209 -25.44 -8.23 -7.83
N SER A 210 -26.53 -8.55 -8.48
CA SER A 210 -26.54 -9.03 -9.89
C SER A 210 -26.49 -7.91 -10.93
N THR A 211 -26.88 -6.66 -10.59
CA THR A 211 -26.93 -5.57 -11.57
C THR A 211 -25.91 -4.47 -11.31
N VAL A 212 -25.31 -4.44 -10.13
CA VAL A 212 -24.29 -3.44 -9.76
C VAL A 212 -22.97 -4.12 -9.42
N ILE A 213 -22.91 -4.94 -8.36
CA ILE A 213 -21.63 -5.47 -7.85
C ILE A 213 -20.96 -6.37 -8.88
N THR A 214 -21.59 -7.48 -9.25
CA THR A 214 -20.99 -8.45 -10.17
C THR A 214 -20.64 -7.82 -11.53
N PRO A 215 -21.53 -7.02 -12.17
CA PRO A 215 -21.16 -6.35 -13.42
C PRO A 215 -20.05 -5.32 -13.30
N LEU A 216 -19.90 -4.64 -12.17
CA LEU A 216 -18.77 -3.71 -11.95
C LEU A 216 -17.46 -4.48 -11.90
N LEU A 217 -17.37 -5.53 -11.08
CA LEU A 217 -16.17 -6.36 -10.99
C LEU A 217 -15.79 -7.00 -12.34
N GLU A 218 -16.78 -7.43 -13.12
CA GLU A 218 -16.57 -7.95 -14.49
C GLU A 218 -16.03 -6.86 -15.43
N LEU A 219 -16.54 -5.63 -15.32
CA LEU A 219 -16.08 -4.48 -16.09
C LEU A 219 -14.64 -4.10 -15.71
N GLU A 220 -14.32 -4.05 -14.44
CA GLU A 220 -12.98 -3.78 -13.94
C GLU A 220 -11.98 -4.83 -14.40
N LYS A 221 -12.34 -6.12 -14.26
CA LYS A 221 -11.53 -7.22 -14.78
C LYS A 221 -11.30 -7.12 -16.28
N LYS A 222 -12.36 -6.81 -17.04
CA LYS A 222 -12.28 -6.59 -18.49
C LYS A 222 -11.37 -5.42 -18.85
N ASN A 223 -11.36 -4.38 -18.02
CA ASN A 223 -10.52 -3.20 -18.20
C ASN A 223 -9.09 -3.41 -17.67
N GLY A 224 -8.76 -4.61 -17.19
CA GLY A 224 -7.40 -5.00 -16.83
C GLY A 224 -7.06 -4.90 -15.34
N ALA A 225 -8.05 -4.75 -14.46
CA ALA A 225 -7.81 -4.79 -13.04
C ALA A 225 -7.26 -6.16 -12.60
N LEU A 226 -6.19 -6.14 -11.81
CA LEU A 226 -5.56 -7.32 -11.22
C LEU A 226 -6.06 -7.61 -9.80
N ALA A 227 -6.50 -6.57 -9.13
CA ALA A 227 -6.99 -6.61 -7.77
C ALA A 227 -8.02 -5.50 -7.53
N ILE A 228 -8.75 -5.63 -6.43
CA ILE A 228 -9.57 -4.58 -5.85
C ILE A 228 -8.95 -4.15 -4.51
N LYS A 229 -9.05 -2.88 -4.16
CA LYS A 229 -8.52 -2.26 -2.94
C LYS A 229 -9.65 -1.86 -2.02
N TYR A 230 -9.47 -2.15 -0.74
CA TYR A 230 -10.26 -1.62 0.35
C TYR A 230 -9.43 -0.67 1.21
N GLU A 231 -9.93 0.55 1.35
CA GLU A 231 -9.52 1.57 2.33
C GLU A 231 -10.50 1.63 3.50
N ALA A 232 -11.23 0.53 3.70
CA ALA A 232 -12.29 0.42 4.70
C ALA A 232 -11.87 0.86 6.10
N ALA A 233 -10.57 0.72 6.46
CA ALA A 233 -10.03 1.17 7.74
C ALA A 233 -10.24 2.66 8.02
N TYR A 234 -10.39 3.50 6.99
CA TYR A 234 -10.74 4.93 7.12
C TYR A 234 -12.22 5.18 7.37
N LEU A 235 -13.08 4.23 7.02
CA LEU A 235 -14.53 4.37 7.04
C LEU A 235 -15.18 3.56 8.16
N ARG A 236 -14.57 2.43 8.51
CA ARG A 236 -15.05 1.47 9.51
C ARG A 236 -13.92 0.53 9.93
N SER A 237 -14.15 -0.24 10.99
CA SER A 237 -13.26 -1.34 11.39
C SER A 237 -13.18 -2.45 10.33
N LEU A 238 -12.00 -3.09 10.20
CA LEU A 238 -11.75 -4.27 9.37
C LEU A 238 -12.42 -5.56 9.91
N ASP A 239 -13.20 -5.49 10.99
CA ASP A 239 -13.99 -6.60 11.51
C ASP A 239 -15.18 -6.93 10.58
N PHE A 240 -14.90 -7.67 9.51
CA PHE A 240 -15.92 -8.22 8.61
C PHE A 240 -16.41 -9.57 9.13
N ALA A 241 -17.33 -9.55 10.07
CA ALA A 241 -17.90 -10.75 10.69
C ALA A 241 -18.73 -11.61 9.70
N PRO A 242 -18.91 -12.92 9.95
CA PRO A 242 -19.85 -13.71 9.18
C PRO A 242 -21.28 -13.15 9.32
N ALA A 243 -21.94 -12.87 8.20
CA ALA A 243 -23.30 -12.36 8.15
C ALA A 243 -24.19 -13.22 7.23
N LYS A 244 -25.47 -13.40 7.62
CA LYS A 244 -26.43 -14.16 6.82
C LYS A 244 -27.06 -13.27 5.75
N GLY A 245 -27.14 -13.75 4.51
CA GLY A 245 -27.75 -13.02 3.40
C GLY A 245 -29.19 -12.59 3.66
N ALA A 246 -29.99 -13.41 4.38
CA ALA A 246 -31.35 -13.02 4.74
C ALA A 246 -31.42 -11.83 5.70
N ASP A 247 -30.43 -11.68 6.60
CA ASP A 247 -30.37 -10.57 7.53
C ASP A 247 -29.92 -9.29 6.79
N ALA A 248 -28.89 -9.40 5.96
CA ALA A 248 -28.43 -8.31 5.08
C ALA A 248 -29.55 -7.84 4.13
N ALA A 249 -30.28 -8.76 3.51
CA ALA A 249 -31.40 -8.42 2.61
C ALA A 249 -32.52 -7.67 3.32
N ARG A 250 -32.83 -8.01 4.58
CA ARG A 250 -33.81 -7.26 5.39
C ARG A 250 -33.35 -5.83 5.66
N VAL A 251 -32.08 -5.65 6.01
CA VAL A 251 -31.49 -4.32 6.24
C VAL A 251 -31.57 -3.49 4.96
N TYR A 252 -31.08 -4.06 3.85
CA TYR A 252 -31.10 -3.39 2.56
C TYR A 252 -32.53 -2.96 2.16
N ALA A 253 -33.49 -3.88 2.16
CA ALA A 253 -34.89 -3.61 1.79
C ALA A 253 -35.57 -2.57 2.69
N ARG A 254 -35.18 -2.50 3.96
CA ARG A 254 -35.73 -1.54 4.92
C ARG A 254 -35.29 -0.11 4.63
N TYR A 255 -34.03 0.09 4.26
CA TYR A 255 -33.42 1.42 4.20
C TYR A 255 -33.15 1.93 2.79
N ILE A 256 -33.24 1.09 1.75
CA ILE A 256 -32.97 1.54 0.36
C ILE A 256 -33.97 2.62 -0.11
N LYS A 257 -35.17 2.68 0.45
CA LYS A 257 -36.16 3.70 0.13
C LYS A 257 -36.05 4.96 0.98
N GLY A 258 -35.11 5.02 1.89
CA GLY A 258 -34.85 6.13 2.80
C GLY A 258 -34.76 5.71 4.26
N GLY A 259 -34.39 6.67 5.12
CA GLY A 259 -34.05 6.44 6.52
C GLY A 259 -32.54 6.24 6.71
N VAL A 260 -32.12 6.24 7.96
CA VAL A 260 -30.73 6.04 8.36
C VAL A 260 -30.64 4.69 9.08
N PRO A 261 -29.84 3.72 8.60
CA PRO A 261 -29.68 2.46 9.30
C PRO A 261 -28.96 2.67 10.64
N GLY A 262 -29.32 1.86 11.65
CA GLY A 262 -28.53 1.79 12.87
C GLY A 262 -27.21 1.07 12.63
N ASP A 263 -26.16 1.40 13.40
CA ASP A 263 -24.78 0.95 13.17
C ASP A 263 -24.67 -0.58 13.08
N ALA A 264 -25.28 -1.34 14.00
CA ALA A 264 -25.25 -2.80 13.99
C ALA A 264 -25.99 -3.42 12.78
N GLU A 265 -27.10 -2.81 12.35
CA GLU A 265 -27.84 -3.26 11.16
C GLU A 265 -26.99 -2.97 9.91
N TYR A 266 -26.41 -1.77 9.80
CA TYR A 266 -25.61 -1.41 8.64
C TYR A 266 -24.31 -2.25 8.59
N LYS A 267 -23.66 -2.47 9.73
CA LYS A 267 -22.51 -3.39 9.80
C LYS A 267 -22.87 -4.78 9.27
N THR A 268 -24.05 -5.32 9.62
CA THR A 268 -24.51 -6.63 9.11
C THR A 268 -24.58 -6.66 7.59
N LEU A 269 -25.09 -5.58 6.95
CA LEU A 269 -25.14 -5.46 5.50
C LEU A 269 -23.73 -5.35 4.90
N GLN A 270 -22.87 -4.49 5.44
CA GLN A 270 -21.49 -4.28 4.98
C GLN A 270 -20.67 -5.56 5.08
N ASP A 271 -20.76 -6.28 6.19
CA ASP A 271 -20.05 -7.54 6.43
C ASP A 271 -20.46 -8.62 5.40
N TYR A 272 -21.73 -8.67 5.05
CA TYR A 272 -22.24 -9.56 4.01
C TYR A 272 -21.74 -9.15 2.62
N LEU A 273 -21.89 -7.87 2.28
CA LEU A 273 -21.47 -7.32 0.99
C LEU A 273 -19.98 -7.55 0.75
N PHE A 274 -19.14 -7.27 1.74
CA PHE A 274 -17.71 -7.53 1.65
C PHE A 274 -17.43 -8.99 1.27
N ARG A 275 -18.04 -9.97 1.95
CA ARG A 275 -17.81 -11.39 1.67
C ARG A 275 -18.33 -11.82 0.30
N TYR A 276 -19.43 -11.22 -0.15
CA TYR A 276 -19.94 -11.40 -1.49
C TYR A 276 -18.92 -10.89 -2.52
N ILE A 277 -18.49 -9.65 -2.42
CA ILE A 277 -17.55 -9.00 -3.34
C ILE A 277 -16.20 -9.76 -3.36
N ALA A 278 -15.66 -10.10 -2.20
CA ALA A 278 -14.40 -10.83 -2.10
C ALA A 278 -14.49 -12.22 -2.79
N ARG A 279 -15.62 -12.90 -2.70
CA ARG A 279 -15.83 -14.16 -3.40
C ARG A 279 -15.90 -13.97 -4.91
N GLU A 280 -16.67 -13.00 -5.39
CA GLU A 280 -16.79 -12.69 -6.82
C GLU A 280 -15.43 -12.25 -7.41
N ALA A 281 -14.69 -11.39 -6.72
CA ALA A 281 -13.32 -11.01 -7.13
C ALA A 281 -12.41 -12.23 -7.28
N GLY A 282 -12.45 -13.16 -6.31
CA GLY A 282 -11.69 -14.41 -6.36
C GLY A 282 -12.10 -15.32 -7.52
N LEU A 283 -13.38 -15.36 -7.89
CA LEU A 283 -13.87 -16.13 -9.07
C LEU A 283 -13.37 -15.50 -10.38
N LEU A 284 -13.22 -14.19 -10.40
CA LEU A 284 -12.65 -13.46 -11.55
C LEU A 284 -11.11 -13.49 -11.57
N GLY A 285 -10.47 -14.11 -10.57
CA GLY A 285 -9.02 -14.17 -10.45
C GLY A 285 -8.41 -12.79 -10.12
N MET A 286 -9.12 -11.94 -9.39
CA MET A 286 -8.63 -10.71 -8.79
C MET A 286 -8.28 -10.93 -7.32
N ALA A 287 -7.17 -10.33 -6.87
CA ALA A 287 -6.83 -10.28 -5.45
C ALA A 287 -7.65 -9.20 -4.73
N VAL A 288 -7.71 -9.30 -3.40
CA VAL A 288 -8.33 -8.28 -2.54
C VAL A 288 -7.24 -7.69 -1.64
N HIS A 289 -7.01 -6.40 -1.76
CA HIS A 289 -6.06 -5.63 -0.98
C HIS A 289 -6.77 -4.92 0.16
N PHE A 290 -6.13 -4.89 1.34
CA PHE A 290 -6.60 -4.13 2.50
C PHE A 290 -5.53 -3.15 2.95
N HIS A 291 -5.92 -1.91 3.17
CA HIS A 291 -5.16 -1.03 4.03
C HIS A 291 -5.15 -1.58 5.45
N THR A 292 -3.98 -1.77 6.06
CA THR A 292 -3.83 -2.24 7.45
C THR A 292 -2.79 -1.42 8.19
N GLY A 293 -3.03 -1.13 9.46
CA GLY A 293 -2.09 -0.37 10.29
C GLY A 293 -2.38 1.11 10.33
N GLY A 294 -1.34 1.95 10.25
CA GLY A 294 -1.46 3.40 10.26
C GLY A 294 -2.24 3.97 9.09
N GLY A 295 -2.62 5.23 9.19
CA GLY A 295 -3.32 5.93 8.12
C GLY A 295 -3.26 7.44 8.34
N CYS A 296 -3.71 8.20 7.37
CA CYS A 296 -3.75 9.65 7.45
C CYS A 296 -5.01 10.18 8.15
N GLY A 297 -4.97 11.45 8.51
CA GLY A 297 -6.06 12.17 9.16
C GLY A 297 -5.95 12.22 10.67
N GLY A 298 -6.48 13.29 11.24
CA GLY A 298 -6.42 13.55 12.69
C GLY A 298 -7.35 12.66 13.52
N TYR A 299 -8.25 11.92 12.87
CA TYR A 299 -9.29 11.10 13.51
C TYR A 299 -9.26 9.63 13.06
N PHE A 300 -8.12 9.17 12.52
CA PHE A 300 -7.97 7.78 12.11
C PHE A 300 -7.94 6.82 13.31
N GLU A 301 -8.76 5.76 13.24
CA GLU A 301 -8.89 4.76 14.31
C GLU A 301 -7.95 3.57 14.12
N MET A 302 -6.78 3.60 14.74
CA MET A 302 -5.74 2.56 14.63
C MET A 302 -6.25 1.15 14.95
N GLU A 303 -7.06 0.98 16.02
CA GLU A 303 -7.57 -0.35 16.40
C GLU A 303 -8.45 -0.96 15.30
N GLY A 304 -9.20 -0.13 14.59
CA GLY A 304 -10.04 -0.53 13.47
C GLY A 304 -9.26 -1.07 12.27
N ALA A 305 -8.00 -0.70 12.15
CA ALA A 305 -7.08 -1.10 11.07
C ALA A 305 -6.19 -2.31 11.44
N ASN A 306 -6.42 -2.93 12.60
CA ASN A 306 -5.67 -4.11 13.04
C ASN A 306 -5.93 -5.31 12.12
N PRO A 307 -4.89 -5.89 11.46
CA PRO A 307 -5.06 -7.01 10.54
C PRO A 307 -5.63 -8.27 11.19
N LEU A 308 -5.54 -8.43 12.52
CA LEU A 308 -6.17 -9.54 13.23
C LEU A 308 -7.71 -9.54 13.11
N LEU A 309 -8.32 -8.39 12.86
CA LEU A 309 -9.76 -8.30 12.64
C LEU A 309 -10.22 -9.04 11.36
N LEU A 310 -9.29 -9.28 10.43
CA LEU A 310 -9.53 -10.03 9.20
C LEU A 310 -9.46 -11.57 9.41
N ASP A 311 -9.12 -12.07 10.60
CA ASP A 311 -8.94 -13.52 10.82
C ASP A 311 -10.20 -14.31 10.44
N SER A 312 -11.40 -13.80 10.72
CA SER A 312 -12.67 -14.45 10.34
C SER A 312 -12.85 -14.55 8.81
N VAL A 313 -12.29 -13.59 8.05
CA VAL A 313 -12.29 -13.58 6.59
C VAL A 313 -11.30 -14.63 6.06
N PHE A 314 -10.10 -14.64 6.60
CA PHE A 314 -9.05 -15.59 6.19
C PHE A 314 -9.38 -17.05 6.55
N ASN A 315 -10.24 -17.27 7.53
CA ASN A 315 -10.73 -18.58 7.92
C ASN A 315 -12.01 -19.02 7.18
N ASP A 316 -12.60 -18.19 6.34
CA ASP A 316 -13.80 -18.54 5.59
C ASP A 316 -13.47 -19.49 4.42
N PRO A 317 -13.97 -20.75 4.45
CA PRO A 317 -13.69 -21.69 3.36
C PRO A 317 -14.30 -21.28 2.02
N THR A 318 -15.33 -20.44 2.01
CA THR A 318 -15.96 -19.94 0.78
C THR A 318 -15.10 -18.93 0.05
N LEU A 319 -14.13 -18.30 0.74
CA LEU A 319 -13.19 -17.33 0.22
C LEU A 319 -11.81 -17.93 -0.12
N ARG A 320 -11.68 -19.27 -0.12
CA ARG A 320 -10.39 -19.94 -0.32
C ARG A 320 -9.77 -19.69 -1.70
N LYS A 321 -10.56 -19.32 -2.70
CA LYS A 321 -10.08 -18.98 -4.06
C LYS A 321 -9.64 -17.52 -4.20
N THR A 322 -9.97 -16.68 -3.23
CA THR A 322 -9.60 -15.26 -3.19
C THR A 322 -8.25 -15.11 -2.53
N ASN A 323 -7.29 -14.48 -3.20
CA ASN A 323 -6.04 -14.07 -2.59
C ASN A 323 -6.23 -12.73 -1.89
N PHE A 324 -5.75 -12.63 -0.65
CA PHE A 324 -5.81 -11.42 0.16
C PHE A 324 -4.40 -10.86 0.37
N VAL A 325 -4.26 -9.55 0.28
CA VAL A 325 -2.99 -8.85 0.51
C VAL A 325 -3.19 -7.82 1.62
N MET A 326 -2.50 -8.01 2.74
CA MET A 326 -2.41 -7.02 3.80
C MET A 326 -1.36 -5.98 3.39
N LEU A 327 -1.82 -4.83 2.92
CA LEU A 327 -0.95 -3.72 2.59
C LEU A 327 -0.35 -3.14 3.87
N HIS A 328 0.85 -2.58 3.76
CA HIS A 328 1.59 -1.95 4.86
C HIS A 328 2.03 -2.91 5.97
N GLY A 329 1.69 -4.19 5.87
CA GLY A 329 2.12 -5.20 6.84
C GLY A 329 1.78 -4.85 8.29
N GLY A 330 0.63 -4.21 8.55
CA GLY A 330 0.20 -3.82 9.88
C GLY A 330 1.02 -2.69 10.49
N ALA A 331 1.57 -1.78 9.69
CA ALA A 331 2.38 -0.64 10.14
C ALA A 331 1.74 0.10 11.33
N GLY A 332 2.57 0.53 12.27
CA GLY A 332 2.10 1.28 13.44
C GLY A 332 1.77 0.45 14.68
N GLY A 333 2.29 -0.80 14.76
CA GLY A 333 2.23 -1.61 15.98
C GLY A 333 1.57 -2.99 15.84
N PHE A 334 1.10 -3.35 14.64
CA PHE A 334 0.50 -4.67 14.38
C PHE A 334 1.40 -5.61 13.58
N GLU A 335 2.58 -5.17 13.19
CA GLU A 335 3.54 -5.91 12.34
C GLU A 335 3.87 -7.29 12.91
N GLN A 336 3.89 -7.42 14.22
CA GLN A 336 4.18 -8.68 14.92
C GLN A 336 3.15 -9.79 14.66
N PHE A 337 1.94 -9.46 14.23
CA PHE A 337 0.87 -10.44 13.96
C PHE A 337 0.88 -10.93 12.51
N VAL A 338 1.42 -10.15 11.61
CA VAL A 338 1.39 -10.44 10.16
C VAL A 338 2.07 -11.76 9.80
N PRO A 339 3.25 -12.12 10.35
CA PRO A 339 3.88 -13.42 10.07
C PRO A 339 2.95 -14.61 10.36
N TYR A 340 2.14 -14.51 11.41
CA TYR A 340 1.20 -15.57 11.79
C TYR A 340 -0.04 -15.62 10.89
N LEU A 341 -0.49 -14.49 10.34
CA LEU A 341 -1.58 -14.45 9.38
C LEU A 341 -1.16 -15.00 8.01
N LEU A 342 0.11 -14.87 7.64
CA LEU A 342 0.68 -15.44 6.42
C LEU A 342 0.65 -16.99 6.38
N MET A 343 0.38 -17.68 7.50
CA MET A 343 0.15 -19.12 7.51
C MET A 343 -1.07 -19.55 6.67
N LYS A 344 -2.02 -18.64 6.45
CA LYS A 344 -3.19 -18.91 5.62
C LYS A 344 -2.77 -19.02 4.15
N PRO A 345 -3.16 -20.04 3.38
CA PRO A 345 -2.58 -20.34 2.07
C PRO A 345 -2.78 -19.24 1.03
N ASN A 346 -3.82 -18.42 1.15
CA ASN A 346 -4.22 -17.37 0.24
C ASN A 346 -4.04 -15.95 0.81
N VAL A 347 -3.16 -15.77 1.81
CA VAL A 347 -2.87 -14.46 2.43
C VAL A 347 -1.43 -14.08 2.16
N TYR A 348 -1.21 -12.85 1.75
CA TYR A 348 0.05 -12.20 1.43
C TYR A 348 0.17 -10.89 2.20
N ALA A 349 1.35 -10.32 2.26
CA ALA A 349 1.58 -8.99 2.82
C ALA A 349 2.68 -8.26 2.05
N ASP A 350 2.60 -6.94 2.00
CA ASP A 350 3.71 -6.09 1.63
C ASP A 350 4.21 -5.27 2.84
N PHE A 351 5.24 -4.47 2.62
CA PHE A 351 5.79 -3.56 3.62
C PHE A 351 5.83 -2.12 3.11
N SER A 352 4.93 -1.79 2.19
CA SER A 352 4.68 -0.42 1.73
C SER A 352 4.31 0.49 2.91
N GLU A 353 4.23 1.80 2.72
CA GLU A 353 4.04 2.79 3.79
C GLU A 353 5.13 2.76 4.88
N GLN A 354 5.49 1.59 5.44
CA GLN A 354 6.62 1.49 6.38
C GLN A 354 7.88 2.10 5.81
N THR A 355 8.05 2.04 4.49
CA THR A 355 9.24 2.52 3.76
C THR A 355 9.44 4.02 3.82
N TRP A 356 8.42 4.80 4.15
CA TRP A 356 8.50 6.23 4.33
C TRP A 356 8.21 6.68 5.78
N MET A 357 7.63 5.80 6.62
CA MET A 357 7.39 6.11 8.03
C MET A 357 8.57 5.75 8.94
N LEU A 358 9.32 4.72 8.59
CA LEU A 358 10.32 4.10 9.44
C LEU A 358 11.71 4.10 8.78
N SER A 359 12.77 4.06 9.61
CA SER A 359 14.12 3.88 9.08
C SER A 359 14.29 2.48 8.48
N PRO A 360 15.18 2.30 7.47
CA PRO A 360 15.44 0.97 6.88
C PRO A 360 15.84 -0.10 7.91
N ARG A 361 16.46 0.27 9.01
CA ARG A 361 16.82 -0.67 10.09
C ARG A 361 15.60 -1.16 10.85
N HIS A 362 14.61 -0.30 11.06
CA HIS A 362 13.38 -0.67 11.72
C HIS A 362 12.54 -1.59 10.80
N ILE A 363 12.36 -1.19 9.56
CA ILE A 363 11.65 -1.98 8.54
C ILE A 363 12.28 -3.37 8.38
N ALA A 364 13.61 -3.46 8.42
CA ALA A 364 14.33 -4.73 8.26
C ALA A 364 13.93 -5.78 9.30
N ALA A 365 13.61 -5.37 10.53
CA ALA A 365 13.14 -6.30 11.57
C ALA A 365 11.76 -6.86 11.22
N ASN A 366 10.86 -6.01 10.72
CA ASN A 366 9.51 -6.42 10.31
C ASN A 366 9.56 -7.35 9.07
N ILE A 367 10.38 -7.00 8.07
CA ILE A 367 10.60 -7.84 6.89
C ILE A 367 11.17 -9.20 7.31
N ARG A 368 12.21 -9.23 8.15
CA ARG A 368 12.83 -10.47 8.62
C ARG A 368 11.81 -11.38 9.27
N ALA A 369 10.98 -10.84 10.18
CA ALA A 369 9.94 -11.62 10.85
C ALA A 369 8.97 -12.31 9.88
N MET A 370 8.61 -11.64 8.76
CA MET A 370 7.79 -12.27 7.72
C MET A 370 8.56 -13.32 6.91
N LEU A 371 9.82 -13.04 6.57
CA LEU A 371 10.65 -13.91 5.74
C LEU A 371 11.04 -15.22 6.45
N GLU A 372 11.27 -15.19 7.75
CA GLU A 372 11.54 -16.38 8.56
C GLU A 372 10.39 -17.40 8.52
N PHE A 373 9.17 -16.94 8.24
CA PHE A 373 7.99 -17.79 8.15
C PHE A 373 7.62 -18.13 6.71
N TYR A 374 7.44 -17.11 5.83
CA TYR A 374 6.84 -17.30 4.51
C TYR A 374 7.43 -16.37 3.45
N PRO A 375 8.69 -16.58 3.01
CA PRO A 375 9.35 -15.72 2.03
C PRO A 375 8.63 -15.64 0.68
N ASP A 376 7.83 -16.66 0.33
CA ASP A 376 7.04 -16.71 -0.91
C ASP A 376 5.75 -15.87 -0.87
N LYS A 377 5.48 -15.16 0.24
CA LYS A 377 4.25 -14.40 0.46
C LYS A 377 4.47 -12.93 0.80
N VAL A 378 5.73 -12.52 0.84
CA VAL A 378 6.12 -11.13 1.09
C VAL A 378 6.32 -10.42 -0.25
N LEU A 379 5.72 -9.24 -0.38
CA LEU A 379 5.73 -8.42 -1.60
C LEU A 379 6.45 -7.11 -1.32
N PHE A 380 7.10 -6.56 -2.35
CA PHE A 380 7.63 -5.21 -2.34
C PHE A 380 6.52 -4.23 -2.69
N GLY A 381 6.39 -3.14 -1.95
CA GLY A 381 5.49 -2.04 -2.22
C GLY A 381 6.09 -0.73 -1.74
N THR A 382 5.81 0.36 -2.44
CA THR A 382 6.29 1.70 -2.08
C THR A 382 5.26 2.51 -1.33
N ASP A 383 4.01 2.44 -1.76
CA ASP A 383 2.96 3.37 -1.36
C ASP A 383 3.32 4.82 -1.73
N LEU A 384 4.04 4.99 -2.84
CA LEU A 384 4.39 6.32 -3.33
C LEU A 384 3.12 7.16 -3.55
N TYR A 385 3.23 8.43 -3.20
CA TYR A 385 2.09 9.31 -3.09
C TYR A 385 2.49 10.76 -3.46
N PRO A 386 1.62 11.54 -4.12
CA PRO A 386 1.89 12.95 -4.40
C PRO A 386 1.65 13.83 -3.16
N PHE A 387 2.63 14.65 -2.79
CA PHE A 387 2.49 15.67 -1.74
C PHE A 387 2.49 17.08 -2.34
N GLU A 388 3.66 17.71 -2.34
CA GLU A 388 3.89 19.05 -2.79
C GLU A 388 4.66 19.06 -4.12
N PRO A 389 4.67 20.15 -4.88
CA PRO A 389 5.37 20.20 -6.17
C PRO A 389 6.86 19.83 -6.11
N GLN A 390 7.55 20.13 -5.00
CA GLN A 390 8.96 19.81 -4.79
C GLN A 390 9.17 18.39 -4.27
N VAL A 391 8.21 17.86 -3.49
CA VAL A 391 8.20 16.48 -2.97
C VAL A 391 6.92 15.81 -3.46
N ASN A 392 6.98 15.27 -4.66
CA ASN A 392 5.85 14.63 -5.31
C ASN A 392 6.11 13.11 -5.41
N TRP A 393 5.30 12.38 -6.14
CA TRP A 393 5.41 10.93 -6.29
C TRP A 393 6.77 10.43 -6.77
N GLU A 394 7.51 11.25 -7.51
CA GLU A 394 8.86 10.94 -7.96
C GLU A 394 9.84 10.83 -6.78
N GLU A 395 9.78 11.80 -5.86
CA GLU A 395 10.65 11.86 -4.69
C GLU A 395 10.24 10.85 -3.63
N THR A 396 8.94 10.71 -3.37
CA THR A 396 8.44 9.71 -2.43
C THR A 396 8.74 8.31 -2.94
N GLY A 397 8.58 8.06 -4.24
CA GLY A 397 8.98 6.82 -4.88
C GLY A 397 10.48 6.53 -4.78
N TYR A 398 11.34 7.54 -4.94
CA TYR A 398 12.78 7.37 -4.78
C TYR A 398 13.16 6.99 -3.33
N GLU A 399 12.59 7.70 -2.37
CA GLU A 399 12.81 7.41 -0.95
C GLU A 399 12.39 5.98 -0.61
N THR A 400 11.14 5.64 -0.91
CA THR A 400 10.52 4.37 -0.52
C THR A 400 11.18 3.18 -1.21
N ALA A 401 11.46 3.29 -2.50
CA ALA A 401 12.19 2.24 -3.23
C ALA A 401 13.61 2.04 -2.67
N THR A 402 14.30 3.12 -2.29
CA THR A 402 15.64 3.05 -1.69
C THR A 402 15.59 2.47 -0.28
N ALA A 403 14.64 2.92 0.55
CA ALA A 403 14.44 2.44 1.92
C ALA A 403 14.08 0.95 1.94
N GLY A 404 13.11 0.52 1.12
CA GLY A 404 12.66 -0.86 1.04
C GLY A 404 13.77 -1.82 0.59
N ARG A 405 14.54 -1.47 -0.45
CA ARG A 405 15.69 -2.26 -0.93
C ARG A 405 16.78 -2.38 0.14
N THR A 406 17.07 -1.27 0.83
CA THR A 406 18.04 -1.24 1.92
C THR A 406 17.58 -2.10 3.10
N ALA A 407 16.31 -1.99 3.48
CA ALA A 407 15.72 -2.78 4.56
C ALA A 407 15.76 -4.29 4.25
N LEU A 408 15.39 -4.68 3.05
CA LEU A 408 15.47 -6.08 2.60
C LEU A 408 16.91 -6.60 2.64
N ALA A 409 17.89 -5.80 2.19
CA ALA A 409 19.30 -6.17 2.25
C ALA A 409 19.79 -6.35 3.69
N ILE A 410 19.37 -5.47 4.63
CA ILE A 410 19.69 -5.60 6.06
C ILE A 410 19.08 -6.87 6.65
N ALA A 411 17.80 -7.14 6.39
CA ALA A 411 17.10 -8.32 6.88
C ALA A 411 17.80 -9.61 6.43
N LEU A 412 18.04 -9.76 5.14
CA LEU A 412 18.71 -10.93 4.56
C LEU A 412 20.16 -11.06 5.02
N THR A 413 20.88 -9.94 5.22
CA THR A 413 22.23 -9.95 5.78
C THR A 413 22.22 -10.51 7.21
N GLY A 414 21.25 -10.08 8.03
CA GLY A 414 21.08 -10.61 9.38
C GLY A 414 20.82 -12.13 9.39
N MET A 415 19.89 -12.60 8.55
CA MET A 415 19.58 -14.02 8.41
C MET A 415 20.81 -14.86 7.96
N MET A 416 21.64 -14.33 7.06
CA MET A 416 22.91 -14.99 6.67
C MET A 416 23.90 -15.04 7.83
N GLN A 417 24.04 -13.95 8.60
CA GLN A 417 24.96 -13.89 9.73
C GLN A 417 24.58 -14.84 10.86
N ASP A 418 23.27 -15.02 11.07
CA ASP A 418 22.72 -15.95 12.05
C ASP A 418 22.74 -17.41 11.56
N GLY A 419 23.14 -17.64 10.31
CA GLY A 419 23.22 -18.98 9.72
C GLY A 419 21.89 -19.60 9.33
N GLU A 420 20.83 -18.79 9.23
CA GLU A 420 19.47 -19.25 8.85
C GLU A 420 19.36 -19.52 7.35
N ILE A 421 20.07 -18.75 6.54
CA ILE A 421 20.10 -18.86 5.08
C ILE A 421 21.54 -18.71 4.53
N THR A 422 21.77 -19.30 3.39
CA THR A 422 23.01 -19.10 2.60
C THR A 422 22.94 -17.82 1.78
N ARG A 423 24.08 -17.38 1.23
CA ARG A 423 24.13 -16.23 0.31
C ARG A 423 23.31 -16.47 -0.96
N ALA A 424 23.24 -17.71 -1.45
CA ALA A 424 22.44 -18.06 -2.63
C ALA A 424 20.94 -17.96 -2.34
N GLU A 425 20.49 -18.45 -1.19
CA GLU A 425 19.11 -18.33 -0.72
C GLU A 425 18.74 -16.87 -0.48
N ALA A 426 19.63 -16.03 0.08
CA ALA A 426 19.40 -14.60 0.23
C ALA A 426 19.12 -13.92 -1.13
N SER A 427 19.90 -14.25 -2.18
CA SER A 427 19.68 -13.75 -3.53
C SER A 427 18.36 -14.23 -4.13
N GLU A 428 17.97 -15.48 -3.88
CA GLU A 428 16.70 -16.04 -4.31
C GLU A 428 15.52 -15.34 -3.63
N ILE A 429 15.56 -15.19 -2.30
CA ILE A 429 14.51 -14.50 -1.54
C ILE A 429 14.40 -13.05 -1.99
N ALA A 430 15.51 -12.37 -2.24
CA ALA A 430 15.49 -11.01 -2.76
C ALA A 430 14.72 -10.91 -4.08
N ARG A 431 14.95 -11.80 -5.04
CA ARG A 431 14.19 -11.83 -6.29
C ARG A 431 12.71 -12.13 -6.08
N LYS A 432 12.39 -13.07 -5.19
CA LYS A 432 11.00 -13.40 -4.83
C LYS A 432 10.27 -12.18 -4.30
N VAL A 433 10.82 -11.53 -3.28
CA VAL A 433 10.20 -10.35 -2.64
C VAL A 433 10.06 -9.19 -3.61
N MET A 434 11.12 -8.87 -4.32
CA MET A 434 11.13 -7.72 -5.23
C MET A 434 10.27 -7.91 -6.50
N ARG A 435 10.01 -9.17 -6.89
CA ARG A 435 9.42 -9.41 -8.22
C ARG A 435 8.61 -10.70 -8.35
N GLU A 436 9.20 -11.87 -8.04
CA GLU A 436 8.66 -13.16 -8.48
C GLU A 436 7.36 -13.54 -7.74
N ASN A 437 7.23 -13.14 -6.48
CA ASN A 437 6.00 -13.38 -5.71
C ASN A 437 4.81 -12.62 -6.32
N ALA A 438 5.01 -11.36 -6.75
CA ALA A 438 3.99 -10.59 -7.44
C ALA A 438 3.62 -11.21 -8.79
N ILE A 439 4.62 -11.64 -9.59
CA ILE A 439 4.37 -12.37 -10.86
C ILE A 439 3.44 -13.57 -10.62
N LYS A 440 3.77 -14.38 -9.62
CA LYS A 440 3.01 -15.59 -9.27
C LYS A 440 1.59 -15.25 -8.80
N LEU A 441 1.48 -14.26 -7.91
CA LEU A 441 0.21 -13.86 -7.30
C LEU A 441 -0.80 -13.34 -8.35
N TYR A 442 -0.34 -12.47 -9.23
CA TYR A 442 -1.19 -11.78 -10.21
C TYR A 442 -1.20 -12.41 -11.60
N GLY A 443 -0.45 -13.50 -11.80
CA GLY A 443 -0.35 -14.16 -13.09
C GLY A 443 0.29 -13.29 -14.18
N LEU A 444 1.26 -12.42 -13.79
CA LEU A 444 1.97 -11.58 -14.73
C LEU A 444 2.95 -12.41 -15.56
N SER A 445 3.10 -12.09 -16.84
CA SER A 445 4.10 -12.75 -17.68
C SER A 445 5.49 -12.18 -17.38
N ALA A 446 6.49 -13.04 -17.24
CA ALA A 446 7.87 -12.59 -17.10
C ALA A 446 8.30 -11.90 -18.42
N GLY A 447 8.44 -10.58 -18.40
CA GLY A 447 8.91 -9.79 -19.55
C GLY A 447 7.81 -9.14 -20.41
N GLN A 448 6.62 -8.98 -19.87
CA GLN A 448 5.56 -8.11 -20.46
C GLN A 448 5.39 -6.87 -19.65
#